data_24f966368c60fa34746f69a0a029f826
#
_entry.id   24f966368c60fa34746f69a0a029f826
#
_cell.length_a   1.000
_cell.length_b   1.000
_cell.length_c   1.000
_cell.angle_alpha   90.00
_cell.angle_beta   90.00
_cell.angle_gamma   90.00
#
_symmetry.space_group_name_H-M   'P 1'
#
loop_
_entity.id
_entity.type
_entity.pdbx_description
1 polymer ?
#
loop_
_entity_poly.entity_id
_entity_poly.type
_entity_poly.pdbx_seq_one_letter_code
_entity_poly.pdbx_strand_id
1 'polypeptide(L)'
;MEASTLGQPGLEIALEGETVRVCLNGTWTLAGGIPATAAVVNAFETQPRVSRLRIEARDITRWDSALVTFVHSLAASGEAHGLPVELVGLPDGVLKLLRLARAVPRQVLERPVEDEAVTARVGRVALDGLRTAGDALDYLGETSLAFVALLQRQAQLPGKDLLRAVESAGVGALGIVTLISLLIGSVLAFVGAVQLRQFGATLYVANLVAIGITRELGALMTGIVMAGRSGAAFAAVLGTMTVNEEVDALRALGLRPTEFLVLPRVLATTAMLPALVVYADVLGILGGMLVGVSLLDVGAAEYLRQTQAALPLRHVVVGLVKGVAFGAVVSLTGCYYGIRCGRSAAAVGEATTKAVVMGIVLVVVVDALFTVALHVVGL
;
A
#
# COMPACT_ATOMS: atom_id res chain seq x y z
N MET A 1 -0.44 43.52 31.51
CA MET A 1 -1.01 42.17 31.68
C MET A 1 0.15 41.21 31.70
N GLU A 2 0.57 40.86 32.90
CA GLU A 2 1.79 40.16 33.23
C GLU A 2 1.74 38.74 32.73
N ALA A 3 2.72 38.35 31.93
CA ALA A 3 2.96 36.97 31.59
C ALA A 3 3.43 36.26 32.85
N SER A 4 2.57 35.46 33.43
CA SER A 4 2.83 34.56 34.56
C SER A 4 4.03 33.68 34.21
N THR A 5 5.14 33.89 34.91
CA THR A 5 6.32 33.01 34.93
C THR A 5 5.90 31.62 35.41
N LEU A 6 5.61 30.73 34.51
CA LEU A 6 5.49 29.29 34.76
C LEU A 6 6.87 28.87 35.32
N GLY A 7 6.93 28.48 36.59
CA GLY A 7 8.17 28.07 37.24
C GLY A 7 8.87 26.97 36.42
N GLN A 8 10.12 27.22 36.11
CA GLN A 8 10.97 26.23 35.40
C GLN A 8 11.30 25.06 36.33
N PRO A 9 11.55 23.85 35.78
CA PRO A 9 12.05 22.73 36.58
C PRO A 9 13.41 23.07 37.17
N GLY A 10 13.49 23.07 38.50
CA GLY A 10 14.73 23.30 39.20
C GLY A 10 15.46 21.98 39.46
N LEU A 11 16.73 21.92 39.10
CA LEU A 11 17.62 20.79 39.30
C LEU A 11 18.89 21.28 40.04
N GLU A 12 19.09 20.78 41.25
CA GLU A 12 20.29 21.05 42.01
C GLU A 12 21.07 19.75 42.27
N ILE A 13 22.35 19.75 41.99
CA ILE A 13 23.24 18.60 42.17
C ILE A 13 24.22 18.95 43.26
N ALA A 14 24.25 18.19 44.35
CA ALA A 14 25.18 18.35 45.43
C ALA A 14 25.92 17.04 45.73
N LEU A 15 27.22 17.15 46.05
CA LEU A 15 28.01 16.00 46.45
C LEU A 15 28.15 16.02 47.97
N GLU A 16 27.63 15.02 48.67
CA GLU A 16 27.73 14.86 50.11
C GLU A 16 28.54 13.59 50.45
N GLY A 17 29.84 13.77 50.60
CA GLY A 17 30.75 12.64 50.83
C GLY A 17 30.79 11.68 49.64
N GLU A 18 30.26 10.46 49.79
CA GLU A 18 30.17 9.43 48.74
C GLU A 18 28.79 9.37 48.06
N THR A 19 27.89 10.31 48.35
CA THR A 19 26.51 10.31 47.83
C THR A 19 26.32 11.52 46.91
N VAL A 20 25.89 11.27 45.68
CA VAL A 20 25.37 12.31 44.81
C VAL A 20 23.91 12.55 45.15
N ARG A 21 23.61 13.75 45.65
CA ARG A 21 22.26 14.19 45.94
C ARG A 21 21.72 15.06 44.80
N VAL A 22 20.60 14.67 44.25
CA VAL A 22 19.87 15.38 43.18
C VAL A 22 18.57 15.90 43.75
N CYS A 23 18.44 17.21 43.93
CA CYS A 23 17.24 17.86 44.43
C CYS A 23 16.39 18.37 43.25
N LEU A 24 15.15 17.95 43.22
CA LEU A 24 14.16 18.34 42.22
C LEU A 24 13.15 19.29 42.86
N ASN A 25 12.97 20.51 42.29
CA ASN A 25 12.05 21.50 42.80
C ASN A 25 11.27 22.18 41.65
N GLY A 26 10.21 22.92 41.96
CA GLY A 26 9.42 23.72 40.98
C GLY A 26 8.42 22.93 40.16
N THR A 27 8.24 23.32 38.91
CA THR A 27 7.22 22.76 37.99
C THR A 27 7.85 21.88 36.95
N TRP A 28 7.45 20.60 36.93
CA TRP A 28 7.99 19.58 36.04
C TRP A 28 6.93 19.13 35.01
N THR A 29 6.85 19.86 33.90
CA THR A 29 5.93 19.59 32.82
C THR A 29 6.63 19.56 31.47
N LEU A 30 6.09 18.81 30.50
CA LEU A 30 6.64 18.75 29.14
C LEU A 30 6.75 20.13 28.49
N ALA A 31 5.82 21.04 28.80
CA ALA A 31 5.84 22.41 28.30
C ALA A 31 6.99 23.24 28.86
N GLY A 32 7.46 22.94 30.08
CA GLY A 32 8.60 23.62 30.76
C GLY A 32 9.98 23.15 30.31
N GLY A 33 10.05 22.10 29.49
CA GLY A 33 11.28 21.42 29.09
C GLY A 33 11.76 20.43 30.15
N ILE A 34 12.53 19.43 29.75
CA ILE A 34 13.15 18.45 30.65
C ILE A 34 14.66 18.74 30.70
N PRO A 35 15.26 18.97 31.87
CA PRO A 35 16.70 19.12 32.00
C PRO A 35 17.43 17.86 31.45
N ALA A 36 18.59 18.05 30.84
CA ALA A 36 19.39 16.95 30.37
C ALA A 36 19.95 16.14 31.55
N THR A 37 19.73 14.82 31.56
CA THR A 37 20.28 13.90 32.57
C THR A 37 21.80 13.82 32.50
N ALA A 38 22.41 14.22 31.39
CA ALA A 38 23.87 14.23 31.18
C ALA A 38 24.65 14.99 32.25
N ALA A 39 24.09 16.10 32.77
CA ALA A 39 24.75 16.86 33.82
C ALA A 39 24.89 16.06 35.13
N VAL A 40 23.89 15.24 35.45
CA VAL A 40 23.93 14.37 36.66
C VAL A 40 24.80 13.15 36.40
N VAL A 41 24.74 12.57 35.20
CA VAL A 41 25.58 11.42 34.80
C VAL A 41 27.07 11.81 34.88
N ASN A 42 27.43 12.94 34.29
CA ASN A 42 28.81 13.46 34.39
C ASN A 42 29.30 13.66 35.85
N ALA A 43 28.38 14.02 36.76
CA ALA A 43 28.75 14.23 38.15
C ALA A 43 29.21 12.95 38.88
N PHE A 44 28.69 11.78 38.52
CA PHE A 44 29.14 10.50 39.09
C PHE A 44 30.16 9.76 38.21
N GLU A 45 30.26 10.04 36.90
CA GLU A 45 31.34 9.51 36.06
C GLU A 45 32.70 10.16 36.33
N THR A 46 32.72 11.45 36.66
CA THR A 46 33.96 12.18 36.92
C THR A 46 34.53 11.96 38.32
N GLN A 47 33.78 11.32 39.23
CA GLN A 47 34.22 11.16 40.63
C GLN A 47 34.18 9.68 41.06
N PRO A 48 35.34 8.99 41.13
CA PRO A 48 35.43 7.56 41.43
C PRO A 48 35.07 7.14 42.86
N ARG A 49 34.73 8.09 43.75
CA ARG A 49 34.33 7.83 45.13
C ARG A 49 32.83 7.81 45.39
N VAL A 50 32.01 7.99 44.34
CA VAL A 50 30.57 7.99 44.49
C VAL A 50 30.07 6.54 44.64
N SER A 51 29.36 6.29 45.76
CA SER A 51 28.83 4.96 46.10
C SER A 51 27.29 4.90 46.09
N ARG A 52 26.60 6.05 46.05
CA ARG A 52 25.13 6.14 46.13
C ARG A 52 24.58 7.31 45.30
N LEU A 53 23.39 7.15 44.75
CA LEU A 53 22.62 8.20 44.12
C LEU A 53 21.30 8.41 44.89
N ARG A 54 21.10 9.64 45.40
CA ARG A 54 19.88 10.03 46.14
C ARG A 54 19.13 11.09 45.36
N ILE A 55 17.89 10.80 44.99
CA ILE A 55 17.00 11.71 44.28
C ILE A 55 15.96 12.20 45.28
N GLU A 56 15.99 13.48 45.61
CA GLU A 56 15.07 14.13 46.54
C GLU A 56 14.15 15.08 45.79
N ALA A 57 12.84 14.96 46.01
CA ALA A 57 11.88 15.94 45.54
C ALA A 57 11.51 16.90 46.70
N ARG A 58 11.76 18.20 46.49
CA ARG A 58 11.38 19.29 47.43
C ARG A 58 10.55 20.31 46.71
N ASP A 59 9.38 20.66 47.24
CA ASP A 59 8.51 21.74 46.73
C ASP A 59 8.12 21.59 45.25
N ILE A 60 7.78 20.37 44.81
CA ILE A 60 7.21 20.15 43.49
C ILE A 60 5.76 20.68 43.46
N THR A 61 5.55 21.78 42.74
CA THR A 61 4.27 22.47 42.68
C THR A 61 3.31 21.84 41.64
N ARG A 62 3.86 21.37 40.53
CA ARG A 62 3.10 20.75 39.46
C ARG A 62 3.99 19.74 38.70
N TRP A 63 3.41 18.62 38.32
CA TRP A 63 4.15 17.59 37.56
C TRP A 63 3.26 16.87 36.56
N ASP A 64 3.88 16.32 35.51
CA ASP A 64 3.29 15.40 34.52
C ASP A 64 4.28 14.25 34.21
N SER A 65 4.13 13.61 33.03
CA SER A 65 5.00 12.53 32.59
C SER A 65 6.49 12.93 32.47
N ALA A 66 6.80 14.23 32.36
CA ALA A 66 8.17 14.72 32.31
C ALA A 66 8.98 14.34 33.55
N LEU A 67 8.40 14.52 34.74
CA LEU A 67 9.05 14.15 36.03
C LEU A 67 9.28 12.64 36.11
N VAL A 68 8.26 11.84 35.73
CA VAL A 68 8.36 10.37 35.73
C VAL A 68 9.46 9.90 34.80
N THR A 69 9.52 10.43 33.57
CA THR A 69 10.53 10.08 32.56
C THR A 69 11.92 10.47 33.01
N PHE A 70 12.11 11.68 33.60
CA PHE A 70 13.40 12.15 34.12
C PHE A 70 13.90 11.26 35.25
N VAL A 71 13.10 11.04 36.30
CA VAL A 71 13.46 10.19 37.43
C VAL A 71 13.73 8.75 37.01
N HIS A 72 12.92 8.21 36.09
CA HIS A 72 13.13 6.85 35.54
C HIS A 72 14.47 6.74 34.79
N SER A 73 14.76 7.71 33.90
CA SER A 73 16.00 7.72 33.13
C SER A 73 17.25 7.88 34.05
N LEU A 74 17.15 8.77 35.03
CA LEU A 74 18.25 9.00 35.98
C LEU A 74 18.49 7.79 36.88
N ALA A 75 17.43 7.16 37.38
CA ALA A 75 17.54 5.96 38.21
C ALA A 75 18.11 4.78 37.40
N ALA A 76 17.69 4.61 36.14
CA ALA A 76 18.21 3.57 35.26
C ALA A 76 19.71 3.80 34.95
N SER A 77 20.15 5.06 34.77
CA SER A 77 21.58 5.40 34.61
C SER A 77 22.39 5.10 35.85
N GLY A 78 21.89 5.43 37.05
CA GLY A 78 22.55 5.08 38.29
C GLY A 78 22.69 3.57 38.50
N GLU A 79 21.64 2.81 38.28
CA GLU A 79 21.64 1.34 38.36
C GLU A 79 22.61 0.70 37.35
N ALA A 80 22.71 1.25 36.13
CA ALA A 80 23.65 0.77 35.11
C ALA A 80 25.11 0.96 35.51
N HIS A 81 25.41 1.97 36.36
CA HIS A 81 26.73 2.21 36.95
C HIS A 81 26.94 1.50 38.32
N GLY A 82 26.00 0.63 38.71
CA GLY A 82 26.09 -0.12 39.96
C GLY A 82 25.82 0.69 41.21
N LEU A 83 25.25 1.90 41.09
CA LEU A 83 24.93 2.76 42.21
C LEU A 83 23.53 2.43 42.78
N PRO A 84 23.39 2.16 44.09
CA PRO A 84 22.09 2.08 44.73
C PRO A 84 21.37 3.43 44.65
N VAL A 85 20.14 3.42 44.18
CA VAL A 85 19.32 4.62 43.96
C VAL A 85 18.28 4.73 45.08
N GLU A 86 18.32 5.84 45.82
CA GLU A 86 17.35 6.16 46.87
C GLU A 86 16.41 7.29 46.38
N LEU A 87 15.09 7.07 46.45
CA LEU A 87 14.06 8.02 46.05
C LEU A 87 13.37 8.57 47.30
N VAL A 88 13.44 9.89 47.53
CA VAL A 88 12.93 10.53 48.72
C VAL A 88 12.00 11.70 48.35
N GLY A 89 10.84 11.80 49.00
CA GLY A 89 9.94 12.94 48.88
C GLY A 89 9.18 13.06 47.56
N LEU A 90 9.23 12.06 46.70
CA LEU A 90 8.47 12.06 45.44
C LEU A 90 6.95 11.89 45.68
N PRO A 91 6.08 12.57 44.93
CA PRO A 91 4.64 12.39 45.04
C PRO A 91 4.23 10.92 44.85
N ASP A 92 3.21 10.46 45.59
CA ASP A 92 2.72 9.07 45.54
C ASP A 92 2.34 8.61 44.11
N GLY A 93 1.79 9.50 43.29
CA GLY A 93 1.47 9.24 41.88
C GLY A 93 2.72 8.90 41.07
N VAL A 94 3.81 9.60 41.24
CA VAL A 94 5.11 9.38 40.58
C VAL A 94 5.69 8.02 40.99
N LEU A 95 5.67 7.71 42.29
CA LEU A 95 6.15 6.42 42.79
C LEU A 95 5.35 5.23 42.25
N LYS A 96 4.01 5.37 42.15
CA LYS A 96 3.16 4.33 41.53
C LYS A 96 3.49 4.10 40.04
N LEU A 97 3.66 5.19 39.29
CA LEU A 97 4.02 5.11 37.86
C LEU A 97 5.42 4.53 37.66
N LEU A 98 6.39 4.89 38.49
CA LEU A 98 7.73 4.31 38.44
C LEU A 98 7.75 2.81 38.79
N ARG A 99 6.95 2.38 39.77
CA ARG A 99 6.76 0.93 40.04
C ARG A 99 6.16 0.21 38.87
N LEU A 100 5.17 0.78 38.21
CA LEU A 100 4.53 0.20 37.03
C LEU A 100 5.50 0.10 35.85
N ALA A 101 6.30 1.17 35.61
CA ALA A 101 7.32 1.19 34.57
C ALA A 101 8.42 0.14 34.79
N ARG A 102 8.75 -0.17 36.05
CA ARG A 102 9.74 -1.18 36.43
C ARG A 102 9.18 -2.59 36.48
N ALA A 103 7.85 -2.76 36.62
CA ALA A 103 7.19 -4.07 36.67
C ALA A 103 7.24 -4.79 35.31
N VAL A 104 7.39 -4.05 34.23
CA VAL A 104 7.60 -4.62 32.88
C VAL A 104 9.08 -4.61 32.59
N PRO A 105 9.76 -5.78 32.56
CA PRO A 105 11.18 -5.82 32.20
C PRO A 105 11.35 -5.24 30.80
N ARG A 106 12.25 -4.29 30.64
CA ARG A 106 12.68 -3.82 29.32
C ARG A 106 13.24 -5.04 28.58
N GLN A 107 12.47 -5.60 27.68
CA GLN A 107 13.08 -6.42 26.65
C GLN A 107 13.90 -5.45 25.79
N VAL A 108 15.18 -5.32 26.12
CA VAL A 108 16.15 -4.83 25.18
C VAL A 108 16.20 -5.88 24.08
N LEU A 109 15.38 -5.68 23.05
CA LEU A 109 15.63 -6.31 21.77
C LEU A 109 16.92 -5.67 21.25
N GLU A 110 18.07 -6.07 21.82
CA GLU A 110 19.31 -6.04 21.08
C GLU A 110 19.06 -6.91 19.85
N ARG A 111 18.63 -6.26 18.78
CA ARG A 111 18.88 -6.83 17.47
C ARG A 111 20.39 -6.71 17.32
N PRO A 112 21.15 -7.80 17.41
CA PRO A 112 22.50 -7.79 16.90
C PRO A 112 22.34 -7.34 15.46
N VAL A 113 22.95 -6.24 15.08
CA VAL A 113 23.29 -5.98 13.68
C VAL A 113 24.42 -6.96 13.39
N GLU A 114 24.10 -8.26 13.38
CA GLU A 114 24.94 -9.24 12.77
C GLU A 114 24.99 -8.84 11.30
N ASP A 115 26.17 -8.61 10.79
CA ASP A 115 26.44 -8.62 9.35
C ASP A 115 26.01 -9.98 8.84
N GLU A 116 24.73 -10.07 8.48
CA GLU A 116 24.17 -11.31 7.94
C GLU A 116 24.96 -11.70 6.70
N ALA A 117 25.53 -12.88 6.76
CA ALA A 117 26.19 -13.47 5.62
C ALA A 117 25.27 -13.36 4.40
N VAL A 118 25.80 -12.95 3.26
CA VAL A 118 25.02 -12.77 2.00
C VAL A 118 24.16 -13.99 1.71
N THR A 119 24.65 -15.19 2.01
CA THR A 119 23.92 -16.47 1.88
C THR A 119 22.69 -16.54 2.76
N ALA A 120 22.73 -16.03 4.00
CA ALA A 120 21.57 -16.01 4.92
C ALA A 120 20.52 -15.01 4.44
N ARG A 121 20.94 -13.86 3.91
CA ARG A 121 20.04 -12.85 3.31
C ARG A 121 19.34 -13.42 2.07
N VAL A 122 20.07 -14.08 1.17
CA VAL A 122 19.52 -14.73 -0.03
C VAL A 122 18.55 -15.85 0.38
N GLY A 123 18.92 -16.68 1.35
CA GLY A 123 18.06 -17.74 1.87
C GLY A 123 16.75 -17.21 2.46
N ARG A 124 16.79 -16.11 3.21
CA ARG A 124 15.59 -15.47 3.78
C ARG A 124 14.69 -14.92 2.68
N VAL A 125 15.24 -14.17 1.72
CA VAL A 125 14.46 -13.64 0.58
C VAL A 125 13.80 -14.77 -0.21
N ALA A 126 14.51 -15.88 -0.43
CA ALA A 126 13.95 -17.05 -1.11
C ALA A 126 12.83 -17.72 -0.32
N LEU A 127 13.01 -17.89 1.00
CA LEU A 127 11.97 -18.48 1.87
C LEU A 127 10.74 -17.57 1.99
N ASP A 128 10.92 -16.26 2.11
CA ASP A 128 9.82 -15.30 2.16
C ASP A 128 9.10 -15.24 0.81
N GLY A 129 9.82 -15.35 -0.31
CA GLY A 129 9.23 -15.49 -1.63
C GLY A 129 8.38 -16.76 -1.76
N LEU A 130 8.87 -17.92 -1.29
CA LEU A 130 8.12 -19.18 -1.30
C LEU A 130 6.86 -19.11 -0.41
N ARG A 131 6.95 -18.50 0.76
CA ARG A 131 5.78 -18.28 1.64
C ARG A 131 4.74 -17.40 0.96
N THR A 132 5.19 -16.28 0.37
CA THR A 132 4.29 -15.37 -0.37
C THR A 132 3.63 -16.07 -1.56
N ALA A 133 4.36 -16.92 -2.27
CA ALA A 133 3.80 -17.72 -3.36
C ALA A 133 2.79 -18.76 -2.85
N GLY A 134 3.07 -19.44 -1.74
CA GLY A 134 2.12 -20.34 -1.07
C GLY A 134 0.83 -19.63 -0.69
N ASP A 135 0.96 -18.49 -0.03
CA ASP A 135 -0.16 -17.63 0.34
C ASP A 135 -1.01 -17.15 -0.85
N ALA A 136 -0.37 -16.85 -1.98
CA ALA A 136 -1.08 -16.47 -3.19
C ALA A 136 -1.84 -17.66 -3.81
N LEU A 137 -1.24 -18.86 -3.77
CA LEU A 137 -1.88 -20.10 -4.24
C LEU A 137 -3.09 -20.47 -3.38
N ASP A 138 -2.98 -20.36 -2.05
CA ASP A 138 -4.10 -20.59 -1.14
C ASP A 138 -5.26 -19.63 -1.42
N TYR A 139 -4.96 -18.35 -1.60
CA TYR A 139 -5.97 -17.35 -1.96
C TYR A 139 -6.64 -17.63 -3.31
N LEU A 140 -5.87 -18.03 -4.32
CA LEU A 140 -6.42 -18.44 -5.63
C LEU A 140 -7.29 -19.69 -5.49
N GLY A 141 -6.86 -20.65 -4.67
CA GLY A 141 -7.63 -21.86 -4.36
C GLY A 141 -8.96 -21.53 -3.68
N GLU A 142 -8.95 -20.70 -2.63
CA GLU A 142 -10.17 -20.24 -1.95
C GLU A 142 -11.12 -19.50 -2.91
N THR A 143 -10.58 -18.62 -3.76
CA THR A 143 -11.39 -17.86 -4.72
C THR A 143 -11.99 -18.77 -5.78
N SER A 144 -11.22 -19.76 -6.24
CA SER A 144 -11.70 -20.76 -7.22
C SER A 144 -12.80 -21.63 -6.63
N LEU A 145 -12.65 -22.07 -5.38
CA LEU A 145 -13.68 -22.81 -4.66
C LEU A 145 -14.95 -21.98 -4.44
N ALA A 146 -14.80 -20.69 -4.11
CA ALA A 146 -15.92 -19.77 -3.99
C ALA A 146 -16.67 -19.60 -5.33
N PHE A 147 -15.93 -19.54 -6.44
CA PHE A 147 -16.51 -19.48 -7.78
C PHE A 147 -17.27 -20.79 -8.13
N VAL A 148 -16.72 -21.96 -7.81
CA VAL A 148 -17.40 -23.25 -7.99
C VAL A 148 -18.67 -23.33 -7.13
N ALA A 149 -18.60 -22.91 -5.85
CA ALA A 149 -19.77 -22.84 -4.97
C ALA A 149 -20.87 -21.93 -5.52
N LEU A 150 -20.49 -20.83 -6.17
CA LEU A 150 -21.43 -19.94 -6.88
C LEU A 150 -22.12 -20.66 -8.05
N LEU A 151 -21.36 -21.35 -8.90
CA LEU A 151 -21.93 -22.13 -10.02
C LEU A 151 -22.89 -23.20 -9.53
N GLN A 152 -22.63 -23.79 -8.36
CA GLN A 152 -23.49 -24.77 -7.71
C GLN A 152 -24.68 -24.13 -6.95
N ARG A 153 -24.83 -22.79 -6.99
CA ARG A 153 -25.85 -22.03 -6.28
C ARG A 153 -25.80 -22.17 -4.75
N GLN A 154 -24.65 -22.51 -4.21
CA GLN A 154 -24.41 -22.67 -2.77
C GLN A 154 -23.88 -21.38 -2.13
N ALA A 155 -23.27 -20.47 -2.91
CA ALA A 155 -22.79 -19.18 -2.42
C ALA A 155 -23.88 -18.11 -2.54
N GLN A 156 -24.02 -17.28 -1.50
CA GLN A 156 -24.91 -16.13 -1.48
C GLN A 156 -24.16 -14.89 -1.96
N LEU A 157 -24.44 -14.45 -3.19
CA LEU A 157 -23.92 -13.17 -3.68
C LEU A 157 -24.82 -12.03 -3.21
N PRO A 158 -24.26 -11.02 -2.51
CA PRO A 158 -25.00 -9.79 -2.21
C PRO A 158 -25.18 -8.97 -3.50
N GLY A 159 -26.35 -9.08 -4.13
CA GLY A 159 -26.63 -8.48 -5.44
C GLY A 159 -26.42 -6.95 -5.46
N LYS A 160 -26.62 -6.27 -4.34
CA LYS A 160 -26.36 -4.83 -4.22
C LYS A 160 -24.88 -4.49 -4.32
N ASP A 161 -24.01 -5.32 -3.75
CA ASP A 161 -22.55 -5.10 -3.78
C ASP A 161 -21.98 -5.46 -5.15
N LEU A 162 -22.53 -6.48 -5.81
CA LEU A 162 -22.20 -6.78 -7.19
C LEU A 162 -22.56 -5.60 -8.12
N LEU A 163 -23.77 -5.03 -7.98
CA LEU A 163 -24.20 -3.90 -8.81
C LEU A 163 -23.30 -2.67 -8.58
N ARG A 164 -22.98 -2.34 -7.33
CA ARG A 164 -22.03 -1.27 -7.01
C ARG A 164 -20.64 -1.51 -7.59
N ALA A 165 -20.16 -2.76 -7.54
CA ALA A 165 -18.87 -3.12 -8.12
C ALA A 165 -18.89 -2.97 -9.65
N VAL A 166 -19.98 -3.37 -10.32
CA VAL A 166 -20.20 -3.19 -11.78
C VAL A 166 -20.22 -1.70 -12.14
N GLU A 167 -20.97 -0.88 -11.41
CA GLU A 167 -21.05 0.56 -11.64
C GLU A 167 -19.66 1.21 -11.44
N SER A 168 -19.00 0.88 -10.36
CA SER A 168 -17.66 1.42 -10.07
C SER A 168 -16.63 0.98 -11.12
N ALA A 169 -16.59 -0.29 -11.50
CA ALA A 169 -15.63 -0.80 -12.47
C ALA A 169 -15.93 -0.36 -13.90
N GLY A 170 -17.22 -0.20 -14.26
CA GLY A 170 -17.67 0.18 -15.61
C GLY A 170 -17.77 1.69 -15.78
N VAL A 171 -18.92 2.25 -15.43
CA VAL A 171 -19.26 3.67 -15.67
C VAL A 171 -18.24 4.62 -15.10
N GLY A 172 -17.80 4.35 -13.88
CA GLY A 172 -16.80 5.18 -13.23
C GLY A 172 -15.44 5.21 -13.95
N ALA A 173 -15.10 4.25 -14.80
CA ALA A 173 -13.83 4.21 -15.54
C ALA A 173 -13.90 4.91 -16.90
N LEU A 174 -15.10 5.16 -17.45
CA LEU A 174 -15.26 5.68 -18.81
C LEU A 174 -14.43 6.93 -19.09
N GLY A 175 -14.44 7.92 -18.21
CA GLY A 175 -13.76 9.18 -18.44
C GLY A 175 -12.25 9.03 -18.67
N ILE A 176 -11.57 8.26 -17.82
CA ILE A 176 -10.13 8.04 -17.95
C ILE A 176 -9.79 7.12 -19.14
N VAL A 177 -10.61 6.10 -19.39
CA VAL A 177 -10.45 5.21 -20.55
C VAL A 177 -10.64 6.00 -21.84
N THR A 178 -11.65 6.90 -21.93
CA THR A 178 -11.85 7.80 -23.06
C THR A 178 -10.59 8.59 -23.38
N LEU A 179 -10.06 9.31 -22.39
CA LEU A 179 -8.91 10.17 -22.59
C LEU A 179 -7.67 9.39 -23.05
N ILE A 180 -7.36 8.30 -22.34
CA ILE A 180 -6.15 7.52 -22.61
C ILE A 180 -6.25 6.81 -23.96
N SER A 181 -7.39 6.20 -24.29
CA SER A 181 -7.56 5.48 -25.57
C SER A 181 -7.47 6.40 -26.75
N LEU A 182 -8.10 7.57 -26.67
CA LEU A 182 -8.06 8.60 -27.74
C LEU A 182 -6.64 9.10 -27.98
N LEU A 183 -5.90 9.39 -26.89
CA LEU A 183 -4.51 9.84 -26.98
C LEU A 183 -3.58 8.76 -27.54
N ILE A 184 -3.71 7.52 -27.08
CA ILE A 184 -2.86 6.40 -27.55
C ILE A 184 -3.12 6.15 -29.03
N GLY A 185 -4.38 6.12 -29.46
CA GLY A 185 -4.71 5.97 -30.89
C GLY A 185 -4.14 7.11 -31.74
N SER A 186 -4.22 8.33 -31.25
CA SER A 186 -3.63 9.51 -31.91
C SER A 186 -2.10 9.40 -32.00
N VAL A 187 -1.44 9.04 -30.91
CA VAL A 187 0.03 8.87 -30.86
C VAL A 187 0.48 7.75 -31.81
N LEU A 188 -0.22 6.61 -31.79
CA LEU A 188 0.10 5.48 -32.66
C LEU A 188 -0.06 5.86 -34.15
N ALA A 189 -1.13 6.58 -34.48
CA ALA A 189 -1.35 7.08 -35.83
C ALA A 189 -0.25 8.05 -36.25
N PHE A 190 0.14 8.99 -35.39
CA PHE A 190 1.19 9.97 -35.67
C PHE A 190 2.55 9.30 -35.90
N VAL A 191 2.96 8.39 -34.99
CA VAL A 191 4.23 7.65 -35.12
C VAL A 191 4.22 6.77 -36.37
N GLY A 192 3.12 6.05 -36.60
CA GLY A 192 2.95 5.25 -37.80
C GLY A 192 2.99 6.07 -39.08
N ALA A 193 2.38 7.26 -39.07
CA ALA A 193 2.39 8.19 -40.21
C ALA A 193 3.78 8.65 -40.59
N VAL A 194 4.62 9.02 -39.62
CA VAL A 194 6.02 9.45 -39.88
C VAL A 194 6.81 8.35 -40.60
N GLN A 195 6.61 7.10 -40.22
CA GLN A 195 7.29 5.97 -40.85
C GLN A 195 6.71 5.62 -42.22
N LEU A 196 5.39 5.49 -42.34
CA LEU A 196 4.73 5.02 -43.57
C LEU A 196 4.75 6.07 -44.68
N ARG A 197 4.82 7.37 -44.34
CA ARG A 197 4.96 8.45 -45.29
C ARG A 197 6.21 8.35 -46.15
N GLN A 198 7.32 7.85 -45.59
CA GLN A 198 8.58 7.63 -46.32
C GLN A 198 8.44 6.63 -47.45
N PHE A 199 7.49 5.72 -47.36
CA PHE A 199 7.22 4.66 -48.33
C PHE A 199 6.00 4.96 -49.22
N GLY A 200 5.39 6.15 -49.11
CA GLY A 200 4.16 6.50 -49.82
C GLY A 200 2.93 5.69 -49.40
N ALA A 201 3.02 5.03 -48.22
CA ALA A 201 2.01 4.07 -47.74
C ALA A 201 1.12 4.66 -46.62
N THR A 202 0.78 5.94 -46.72
CA THR A 202 0.09 6.72 -45.65
C THR A 202 -1.26 6.10 -45.25
N LEU A 203 -2.00 5.53 -46.18
CA LEU A 203 -3.30 4.92 -45.92
C LEU A 203 -3.22 3.70 -44.97
N TYR A 204 -2.07 2.99 -44.97
CA TYR A 204 -1.85 1.84 -44.07
C TYR A 204 -1.71 2.22 -42.59
N VAL A 205 -1.66 3.54 -42.28
CA VAL A 205 -1.77 3.99 -40.88
C VAL A 205 -3.07 3.52 -40.24
N ALA A 206 -4.18 3.50 -41.01
CA ALA A 206 -5.47 2.98 -40.55
C ALA A 206 -5.36 1.49 -40.12
N ASN A 207 -4.64 0.66 -40.89
CA ASN A 207 -4.44 -0.75 -40.57
C ASN A 207 -3.61 -0.91 -39.28
N LEU A 208 -2.52 -0.14 -39.18
CA LEU A 208 -1.63 -0.18 -38.02
C LEU A 208 -2.40 0.17 -36.74
N VAL A 209 -3.18 1.25 -36.78
CA VAL A 209 -3.99 1.68 -35.62
C VAL A 209 -5.06 0.66 -35.32
N ALA A 210 -5.81 0.21 -36.33
CA ALA A 210 -6.90 -0.75 -36.14
C ALA A 210 -6.42 -2.06 -35.49
N ILE A 211 -5.38 -2.68 -36.04
CA ILE A 211 -4.83 -3.94 -35.53
C ILE A 211 -4.12 -3.72 -34.21
N GLY A 212 -3.28 -2.69 -34.10
CA GLY A 212 -2.50 -2.40 -32.89
C GLY A 212 -3.38 -2.10 -31.68
N ILE A 213 -4.47 -1.35 -31.88
CA ILE A 213 -5.42 -1.04 -30.79
C ILE A 213 -6.21 -2.29 -30.41
N THR A 214 -6.92 -2.91 -31.36
CA THR A 214 -7.86 -3.98 -31.02
C THR A 214 -7.19 -5.28 -30.56
N ARG A 215 -5.99 -5.60 -31.05
CA ARG A 215 -5.30 -6.83 -30.71
C ARG A 215 -4.48 -6.74 -29.43
N GLU A 216 -3.88 -5.57 -29.16
CA GLU A 216 -2.90 -5.41 -28.09
C GLU A 216 -3.21 -4.23 -27.16
N LEU A 217 -3.11 -2.98 -27.69
CA LEU A 217 -3.05 -1.77 -26.87
C LEU A 217 -4.37 -1.47 -26.15
N GLY A 218 -5.52 -1.75 -26.78
CA GLY A 218 -6.83 -1.50 -26.16
C GLY A 218 -7.02 -2.30 -24.88
N ALA A 219 -6.76 -3.60 -24.92
CA ALA A 219 -6.87 -4.46 -23.75
C ALA A 219 -5.78 -4.12 -22.70
N LEU A 220 -4.50 -4.01 -23.12
CA LEU A 220 -3.37 -3.75 -22.25
C LEU A 220 -3.54 -2.43 -21.47
N MET A 221 -3.83 -1.34 -22.19
CA MET A 221 -3.97 -0.02 -21.57
C MET A 221 -5.18 0.07 -20.66
N THR A 222 -6.31 -0.54 -21.07
CA THR A 222 -7.49 -0.64 -20.20
C THR A 222 -7.18 -1.43 -18.93
N GLY A 223 -6.45 -2.54 -19.04
CA GLY A 223 -6.00 -3.33 -17.90
C GLY A 223 -5.11 -2.53 -16.93
N ILE A 224 -4.11 -1.78 -17.45
CA ILE A 224 -3.22 -0.93 -16.66
C ILE A 224 -4.01 0.19 -15.95
N VAL A 225 -4.92 0.87 -16.66
CA VAL A 225 -5.77 1.91 -16.08
C VAL A 225 -6.64 1.34 -14.96
N MET A 226 -7.23 0.16 -15.19
CA MET A 226 -8.07 -0.49 -14.20
C MET A 226 -7.28 -1.02 -12.99
N ALA A 227 -6.04 -1.42 -13.16
CA ALA A 227 -5.17 -1.76 -12.03
C ALA A 227 -4.93 -0.54 -11.13
N GLY A 228 -4.60 0.61 -11.72
CA GLY A 228 -4.38 1.86 -10.99
C GLY A 228 -5.65 2.43 -10.34
N ARG A 229 -6.83 2.22 -10.94
CA ARG A 229 -8.08 2.78 -10.45
C ARG A 229 -8.88 1.77 -9.62
N SER A 230 -9.36 0.69 -10.22
CA SER A 230 -10.26 -0.27 -9.55
C SER A 230 -9.49 -1.21 -8.64
N GLY A 231 -8.31 -1.69 -9.05
CA GLY A 231 -7.42 -2.49 -8.21
C GLY A 231 -7.01 -1.76 -6.95
N ALA A 232 -6.58 -0.49 -7.08
CA ALA A 232 -6.27 0.38 -5.96
C ALA A 232 -7.47 0.60 -5.03
N ALA A 233 -8.65 0.89 -5.60
CA ALA A 233 -9.85 1.13 -4.83
C ALA A 233 -10.27 -0.13 -4.03
N PHE A 234 -10.17 -1.31 -4.61
CA PHE A 234 -10.46 -2.57 -3.92
C PHE A 234 -9.48 -2.80 -2.76
N ALA A 235 -8.19 -2.58 -2.98
CA ALA A 235 -7.18 -2.69 -1.93
C ALA A 235 -7.42 -1.69 -0.80
N ALA A 236 -7.78 -0.46 -1.11
CA ALA A 236 -8.07 0.57 -0.12
C ALA A 236 -9.32 0.24 0.72
N VAL A 237 -10.42 -0.14 0.07
CA VAL A 237 -11.68 -0.48 0.77
C VAL A 237 -11.50 -1.71 1.65
N LEU A 238 -10.96 -2.80 1.11
CA LEU A 238 -10.77 -4.04 1.87
C LEU A 238 -9.70 -3.86 2.96
N GLY A 239 -8.65 -3.08 2.69
CA GLY A 239 -7.64 -2.72 3.69
C GLY A 239 -8.24 -1.93 4.85
N THR A 240 -9.12 -0.97 4.58
CA THR A 240 -9.84 -0.23 5.63
C THR A 240 -10.75 -1.17 6.44
N MET A 241 -11.48 -2.07 5.80
CA MET A 241 -12.29 -3.08 6.49
C MET A 241 -11.43 -4.01 7.36
N THR A 242 -10.21 -4.33 6.92
CA THR A 242 -9.27 -5.13 7.71
C THR A 242 -8.75 -4.37 8.94
N VAL A 243 -8.42 -3.08 8.78
CA VAL A 243 -8.00 -2.21 9.91
C VAL A 243 -9.12 -2.01 10.93
N ASN A 244 -10.37 -1.90 10.47
CA ASN A 244 -11.56 -1.76 11.32
C ASN A 244 -12.04 -3.11 11.90
N GLU A 245 -11.32 -4.22 11.67
CA GLU A 245 -11.70 -5.56 12.11
C GLU A 245 -13.03 -6.09 11.53
N GLU A 246 -13.58 -5.43 10.49
CA GLU A 246 -14.83 -5.84 9.82
C GLU A 246 -14.69 -7.19 9.12
N VAL A 247 -13.50 -7.50 8.56
CA VAL A 247 -13.19 -8.80 7.95
C VAL A 247 -13.18 -9.91 9.01
N ASP A 248 -12.64 -9.62 10.20
CA ASP A 248 -12.60 -10.57 11.30
C ASP A 248 -14.01 -10.78 11.90
N ALA A 249 -14.83 -9.73 11.94
CA ALA A 249 -16.25 -9.83 12.32
C ALA A 249 -17.03 -10.77 11.37
N LEU A 250 -16.81 -10.67 10.04
CA LEU A 250 -17.42 -11.61 9.07
C LEU A 250 -17.02 -13.06 9.34
N ARG A 251 -15.73 -13.31 9.63
CA ARG A 251 -15.23 -14.65 9.99
C ARG A 251 -15.88 -15.18 11.27
N ALA A 252 -16.03 -14.32 12.28
CA ALA A 252 -16.69 -14.67 13.55
C ALA A 252 -18.16 -15.05 13.36
N LEU A 253 -18.83 -14.45 12.36
CA LEU A 253 -20.20 -14.80 11.96
C LEU A 253 -20.29 -16.05 11.07
N GLY A 254 -19.15 -16.73 10.81
CA GLY A 254 -19.11 -17.92 9.96
C GLY A 254 -19.20 -17.62 8.46
N LEU A 255 -19.09 -16.32 8.05
CA LEU A 255 -19.10 -15.92 6.66
C LEU A 255 -17.67 -15.96 6.09
N ARG A 256 -17.52 -16.48 4.88
CA ARG A 256 -16.23 -16.51 4.19
C ARG A 256 -15.99 -15.17 3.51
N PRO A 257 -14.95 -14.39 3.91
CA PRO A 257 -14.67 -13.08 3.29
C PRO A 257 -14.46 -13.18 1.78
N THR A 258 -13.90 -14.30 1.30
CA THR A 258 -13.65 -14.54 -0.12
C THR A 258 -14.96 -14.60 -0.91
N GLU A 259 -16.00 -15.26 -0.39
CA GLU A 259 -17.31 -15.35 -1.06
C GLU A 259 -18.04 -14.01 -1.02
N PHE A 260 -17.98 -13.31 0.11
CA PHE A 260 -18.80 -12.12 0.34
C PHE A 260 -18.16 -10.84 -0.19
N LEU A 261 -16.83 -10.70 -0.06
CA LEU A 261 -16.11 -9.46 -0.44
C LEU A 261 -15.37 -9.58 -1.77
N VAL A 262 -14.68 -10.70 -2.03
CA VAL A 262 -13.82 -10.87 -3.20
C VAL A 262 -14.64 -11.19 -4.44
N LEU A 263 -15.46 -12.23 -4.35
CA LEU A 263 -16.16 -12.79 -5.51
C LEU A 263 -17.02 -11.77 -6.27
N PRO A 264 -17.82 -10.90 -5.64
CA PRO A 264 -18.58 -9.88 -6.37
C PRO A 264 -17.68 -8.90 -7.14
N ARG A 265 -16.52 -8.53 -6.59
CA ARG A 265 -15.57 -7.61 -7.23
C ARG A 265 -14.87 -8.26 -8.42
N VAL A 266 -14.46 -9.52 -8.25
CA VAL A 266 -13.85 -10.32 -9.34
C VAL A 266 -14.82 -10.48 -10.49
N LEU A 267 -16.05 -10.88 -10.23
CA LEU A 267 -17.08 -11.07 -11.26
C LEU A 267 -17.41 -9.76 -11.98
N ALA A 268 -17.62 -8.68 -11.23
CA ALA A 268 -17.92 -7.37 -11.79
C ALA A 268 -16.81 -6.88 -12.73
N THR A 269 -15.57 -6.94 -12.27
CA THR A 269 -14.44 -6.42 -13.05
C THR A 269 -14.14 -7.31 -14.25
N THR A 270 -14.19 -8.63 -14.09
CA THR A 270 -13.98 -9.58 -15.19
C THR A 270 -15.04 -9.45 -16.28
N ALA A 271 -16.30 -9.16 -15.92
CA ALA A 271 -17.37 -8.94 -16.89
C ALA A 271 -17.31 -7.55 -17.53
N MET A 272 -16.95 -6.51 -16.79
CA MET A 272 -16.95 -5.14 -17.29
C MET A 272 -15.71 -4.79 -18.11
N LEU A 273 -14.56 -5.40 -17.85
CA LEU A 273 -13.31 -5.05 -18.52
C LEU A 273 -13.34 -5.35 -20.03
N PRO A 274 -13.87 -6.47 -20.52
CA PRO A 274 -14.09 -6.67 -21.97
C PRO A 274 -14.95 -5.59 -22.61
N ALA A 275 -16.00 -5.14 -21.95
CA ALA A 275 -16.85 -4.05 -22.45
C ALA A 275 -16.08 -2.72 -22.54
N LEU A 276 -15.22 -2.43 -21.53
CA LEU A 276 -14.33 -1.28 -21.56
C LEU A 276 -13.25 -1.40 -22.64
N VAL A 277 -12.79 -2.61 -22.97
CA VAL A 277 -11.83 -2.85 -24.07
C VAL A 277 -12.50 -2.51 -25.41
N VAL A 278 -13.72 -2.99 -25.67
CA VAL A 278 -14.44 -2.60 -26.89
C VAL A 278 -14.61 -1.08 -26.99
N TYR A 279 -14.97 -0.45 -25.88
CA TYR A 279 -15.10 1.00 -25.83
C TYR A 279 -13.75 1.70 -26.09
N ALA A 280 -12.67 1.21 -25.52
CA ALA A 280 -11.31 1.71 -25.72
C ALA A 280 -10.83 1.56 -27.17
N ASP A 281 -11.16 0.41 -27.79
CA ASP A 281 -10.84 0.14 -29.18
C ASP A 281 -11.50 1.14 -30.12
N VAL A 282 -12.80 1.39 -29.94
CA VAL A 282 -13.53 2.38 -30.73
C VAL A 282 -12.91 3.76 -30.59
N LEU A 283 -12.63 4.19 -29.36
CA LEU A 283 -12.03 5.50 -29.09
C LEU A 283 -10.58 5.62 -29.60
N GLY A 284 -9.80 4.55 -29.49
CA GLY A 284 -8.45 4.50 -30.02
C GLY A 284 -8.42 4.63 -31.55
N ILE A 285 -9.33 3.94 -32.24
CA ILE A 285 -9.49 4.05 -33.69
C ILE A 285 -9.96 5.47 -34.09
N LEU A 286 -10.89 6.05 -33.32
CA LEU A 286 -11.32 7.44 -33.54
C LEU A 286 -10.19 8.45 -33.31
N GLY A 287 -9.35 8.23 -32.29
CA GLY A 287 -8.15 9.04 -32.04
C GLY A 287 -7.17 8.98 -33.22
N GLY A 288 -6.95 7.78 -33.75
CA GLY A 288 -6.12 7.57 -34.95
C GLY A 288 -6.72 8.20 -36.19
N MET A 289 -8.03 8.11 -36.38
CA MET A 289 -8.73 8.76 -37.48
C MET A 289 -8.61 10.28 -37.41
N LEU A 290 -8.67 10.87 -36.23
CA LEU A 290 -8.53 12.31 -36.05
C LEU A 290 -7.18 12.79 -36.59
N VAL A 291 -6.09 12.07 -36.31
CA VAL A 291 -4.76 12.35 -36.86
C VAL A 291 -4.69 12.06 -38.35
N GLY A 292 -5.26 10.94 -38.80
CA GLY A 292 -5.31 10.56 -40.22
C GLY A 292 -5.97 11.60 -41.10
N VAL A 293 -7.09 12.15 -40.63
CA VAL A 293 -7.83 13.18 -41.40
C VAL A 293 -7.16 14.56 -41.29
N SER A 294 -6.68 14.95 -40.10
CA SER A 294 -6.17 16.30 -39.86
C SER A 294 -4.75 16.53 -40.37
N LEU A 295 -3.88 15.51 -40.33
CA LEU A 295 -2.44 15.63 -40.61
C LEU A 295 -1.97 14.89 -41.86
N LEU A 296 -2.76 13.92 -42.35
CA LEU A 296 -2.35 13.04 -43.44
C LEU A 296 -3.21 13.20 -44.68
N ASP A 297 -4.20 14.10 -44.67
CA ASP A 297 -5.16 14.34 -45.74
C ASP A 297 -5.90 13.07 -46.23
N VAL A 298 -6.02 12.07 -45.37
CA VAL A 298 -6.77 10.83 -45.65
C VAL A 298 -8.25 11.10 -45.42
N GLY A 299 -9.08 10.82 -46.41
CA GLY A 299 -10.52 11.02 -46.27
C GLY A 299 -11.10 10.14 -45.15
N ALA A 300 -11.96 10.68 -44.26
CA ALA A 300 -12.56 9.95 -43.15
C ALA A 300 -13.25 8.64 -43.59
N ALA A 301 -13.98 8.68 -44.74
CA ALA A 301 -14.64 7.50 -45.31
C ALA A 301 -13.65 6.42 -45.79
N GLU A 302 -12.52 6.86 -46.31
CA GLU A 302 -11.43 5.97 -46.74
C GLU A 302 -10.71 5.33 -45.56
N TYR A 303 -10.42 6.12 -44.53
CA TYR A 303 -9.87 5.62 -43.27
C TYR A 303 -10.76 4.53 -42.65
N LEU A 304 -12.09 4.76 -42.58
CA LEU A 304 -13.04 3.78 -42.04
C LEU A 304 -13.12 2.51 -42.90
N ARG A 305 -13.14 2.63 -44.22
CA ARG A 305 -13.12 1.45 -45.11
C ARG A 305 -11.88 0.61 -44.91
N GLN A 306 -10.72 1.28 -44.83
CA GLN A 306 -9.44 0.62 -44.60
C GLN A 306 -9.39 -0.06 -43.24
N THR A 307 -9.88 0.62 -42.17
CA THR A 307 -10.05 0.05 -40.83
C THR A 307 -10.91 -1.21 -40.85
N GLN A 308 -12.07 -1.17 -41.50
CA GLN A 308 -12.97 -2.33 -41.62
C GLN A 308 -12.31 -3.49 -42.38
N ALA A 309 -11.58 -3.22 -43.44
CA ALA A 309 -10.88 -4.24 -44.22
C ALA A 309 -9.74 -4.90 -43.40
N ALA A 310 -9.10 -4.13 -42.51
CA ALA A 310 -7.98 -4.58 -41.69
C ALA A 310 -8.40 -5.33 -40.40
N LEU A 311 -9.67 -5.27 -40.00
CA LEU A 311 -10.20 -5.80 -38.73
C LEU A 311 -11.05 -7.07 -38.93
N PRO A 312 -10.44 -8.24 -39.15
CA PRO A 312 -11.16 -9.50 -39.04
C PRO A 312 -11.57 -9.73 -37.57
N LEU A 313 -12.72 -10.37 -37.37
CA LEU A 313 -13.32 -10.65 -36.06
C LEU A 313 -12.35 -11.30 -35.06
N ARG A 314 -11.37 -12.06 -35.55
CA ARG A 314 -10.35 -12.71 -34.72
C ARG A 314 -9.56 -11.73 -33.84
N HIS A 315 -9.21 -10.52 -34.32
CA HIS A 315 -8.48 -9.54 -33.54
C HIS A 315 -9.32 -8.98 -32.38
N VAL A 316 -10.59 -8.73 -32.62
CA VAL A 316 -11.53 -8.30 -31.59
C VAL A 316 -11.70 -9.39 -30.53
N VAL A 317 -11.86 -10.64 -30.93
CA VAL A 317 -11.99 -11.77 -29.98
C VAL A 317 -10.73 -11.92 -29.13
N VAL A 318 -9.55 -11.78 -29.71
CA VAL A 318 -8.29 -11.82 -28.96
C VAL A 318 -8.25 -10.70 -27.90
N GLY A 319 -8.58 -9.47 -28.27
CA GLY A 319 -8.65 -8.36 -27.31
C GLY A 319 -9.65 -8.61 -26.18
N LEU A 320 -10.84 -9.15 -26.50
CA LEU A 320 -11.85 -9.50 -25.50
C LEU A 320 -11.40 -10.59 -24.53
N VAL A 321 -10.75 -11.65 -25.02
CA VAL A 321 -10.21 -12.73 -24.17
C VAL A 321 -9.13 -12.21 -23.24
N LYS A 322 -8.21 -11.37 -23.77
CA LYS A 322 -7.24 -10.65 -22.93
C LYS A 322 -7.94 -9.79 -21.88
N GLY A 323 -9.00 -9.07 -22.26
CA GLY A 323 -9.80 -8.25 -21.36
C GLY A 323 -10.37 -9.05 -20.18
N VAL A 324 -10.95 -10.23 -20.44
CA VAL A 324 -11.45 -11.13 -19.37
C VAL A 324 -10.31 -11.50 -18.42
N ALA A 325 -9.16 -11.93 -18.94
CA ALA A 325 -8.02 -12.33 -18.11
C ALA A 325 -7.48 -11.16 -17.26
N PHE A 326 -7.35 -9.97 -17.86
CA PHE A 326 -6.88 -8.79 -17.15
C PHE A 326 -7.87 -8.34 -16.07
N GLY A 327 -9.18 -8.46 -16.32
CA GLY A 327 -10.22 -8.19 -15.32
C GLY A 327 -10.07 -9.07 -14.08
N ALA A 328 -9.84 -10.35 -14.29
CA ALA A 328 -9.58 -11.30 -13.21
C ALA A 328 -8.27 -10.95 -12.47
N VAL A 329 -7.17 -10.70 -13.19
CA VAL A 329 -5.87 -10.36 -12.59
C VAL A 329 -5.96 -9.11 -11.74
N VAL A 330 -6.52 -8.02 -12.26
CA VAL A 330 -6.63 -6.73 -11.56
C VAL A 330 -7.45 -6.85 -10.28
N SER A 331 -8.61 -7.51 -10.37
CA SER A 331 -9.50 -7.64 -9.21
C SER A 331 -8.95 -8.60 -8.15
N LEU A 332 -8.37 -9.72 -8.55
CA LEU A 332 -7.72 -10.67 -7.63
C LEU A 332 -6.57 -10.01 -6.89
N THR A 333 -5.71 -9.29 -7.62
CA THR A 333 -4.55 -8.61 -7.02
C THR A 333 -4.99 -7.52 -6.04
N GLY A 334 -5.95 -6.67 -6.42
CA GLY A 334 -6.50 -5.63 -5.55
C GLY A 334 -7.10 -6.19 -4.27
N CYS A 335 -7.91 -7.25 -4.38
CA CYS A 335 -8.52 -7.89 -3.22
C CYS A 335 -7.49 -8.64 -2.34
N TYR A 336 -6.50 -9.29 -2.94
CA TYR A 336 -5.44 -9.99 -2.21
C TYR A 336 -4.68 -9.07 -1.26
N TYR A 337 -4.17 -7.95 -1.78
CA TYR A 337 -3.43 -7.00 -0.95
C TYR A 337 -4.32 -6.26 0.05
N GLY A 338 -5.60 -6.03 -0.28
CA GLY A 338 -6.55 -5.42 0.62
C GLY A 338 -6.85 -6.28 1.85
N ILE A 339 -7.20 -7.56 1.66
CA ILE A 339 -7.55 -8.47 2.77
C ILE A 339 -6.33 -8.79 3.65
N ARG A 340 -5.12 -8.79 3.08
CA ARG A 340 -3.86 -9.06 3.79
C ARG A 340 -3.16 -7.78 4.25
N CYS A 341 -3.87 -6.66 4.29
CA CYS A 341 -3.36 -5.40 4.80
C CYS A 341 -2.99 -5.49 6.27
N GLY A 342 -1.92 -4.80 6.68
CA GLY A 342 -1.57 -4.64 8.10
C GLY A 342 -2.60 -3.78 8.84
N ARG A 343 -2.60 -3.84 10.19
CA ARG A 343 -3.59 -3.19 11.06
C ARG A 343 -3.30 -1.70 11.33
N SER A 344 -2.93 -0.93 10.31
CA SER A 344 -2.71 0.51 10.46
C SER A 344 -3.12 1.28 9.20
N ALA A 345 -3.47 2.56 9.35
CA ALA A 345 -3.79 3.42 8.21
C ALA A 345 -2.64 3.53 7.19
N ALA A 346 -1.38 3.54 7.66
CA ALA A 346 -0.21 3.52 6.80
C ALA A 346 -0.11 2.23 5.98
N ALA A 347 -0.47 1.08 6.57
CA ALA A 347 -0.48 -0.21 5.89
C ALA A 347 -1.52 -0.26 4.74
N VAL A 348 -2.64 0.46 4.85
CA VAL A 348 -3.63 0.58 3.76
C VAL A 348 -3.02 1.26 2.54
N GLY A 349 -2.28 2.35 2.75
CA GLY A 349 -1.56 3.04 1.66
C GLY A 349 -0.52 2.15 1.00
N GLU A 350 0.25 1.39 1.79
CA GLU A 350 1.24 0.44 1.29
C GLU A 350 0.58 -0.71 0.49
N ALA A 351 -0.49 -1.30 1.02
CA ALA A 351 -1.26 -2.36 0.36
C ALA A 351 -1.82 -1.87 -0.98
N THR A 352 -2.35 -0.64 -1.02
CA THR A 352 -2.87 -0.02 -2.25
C THR A 352 -1.78 0.14 -3.30
N THR A 353 -0.61 0.62 -2.92
CA THR A 353 0.54 0.77 -3.83
C THR A 353 1.01 -0.58 -4.34
N LYS A 354 1.16 -1.59 -3.47
CA LYS A 354 1.52 -2.96 -3.86
C LYS A 354 0.50 -3.58 -4.82
N ALA A 355 -0.80 -3.35 -4.58
CA ALA A 355 -1.87 -3.85 -5.45
C ALA A 355 -1.76 -3.26 -6.87
N VAL A 356 -1.49 -1.97 -6.99
CA VAL A 356 -1.31 -1.30 -8.29
C VAL A 356 -0.09 -1.84 -9.02
N VAL A 357 1.07 -1.83 -8.36
CA VAL A 357 2.33 -2.27 -8.98
C VAL A 357 2.24 -3.73 -9.42
N MET A 358 1.78 -4.62 -8.54
CA MET A 358 1.67 -6.04 -8.86
C MET A 358 0.58 -6.29 -9.91
N GLY A 359 -0.54 -5.56 -9.87
CA GLY A 359 -1.59 -5.63 -10.86
C GLY A 359 -1.07 -5.28 -12.26
N ILE A 360 -0.32 -4.19 -12.40
CA ILE A 360 0.30 -3.79 -13.68
C ILE A 360 1.31 -4.85 -14.14
N VAL A 361 2.20 -5.29 -13.26
CA VAL A 361 3.21 -6.32 -13.61
C VAL A 361 2.53 -7.60 -14.10
N LEU A 362 1.51 -8.09 -13.39
CA LEU A 362 0.81 -9.31 -13.78
C LEU A 362 0.01 -9.14 -15.08
N VAL A 363 -0.61 -7.97 -15.32
CA VAL A 363 -1.27 -7.68 -16.60
C VAL A 363 -0.27 -7.77 -17.74
N VAL A 364 0.91 -7.16 -17.62
CA VAL A 364 1.97 -7.21 -18.66
C VAL A 364 2.50 -8.63 -18.85
N VAL A 365 2.72 -9.38 -17.77
CA VAL A 365 3.18 -10.79 -17.84
C VAL A 365 2.14 -11.65 -18.56
N VAL A 366 0.86 -11.52 -18.18
CA VAL A 366 -0.23 -12.27 -18.80
C VAL A 366 -0.40 -11.87 -20.27
N ASP A 367 -0.25 -10.58 -20.60
CA ASP A 367 -0.27 -10.12 -21.99
C ASP A 367 0.84 -10.77 -22.83
N ALA A 368 2.08 -10.77 -22.31
CA ALA A 368 3.19 -11.42 -22.99
C ALA A 368 2.95 -12.93 -23.20
N LEU A 369 2.40 -13.62 -22.19
CA LEU A 369 2.06 -15.04 -22.30
C LEU A 369 0.98 -15.29 -23.37
N PHE A 370 -0.08 -14.45 -23.41
CA PHE A 370 -1.11 -14.51 -24.45
C PHE A 370 -0.52 -14.29 -25.83
N THR A 371 0.32 -13.28 -25.99
CA THR A 371 0.94 -12.95 -27.29
C THR A 371 1.78 -14.10 -27.82
N VAL A 372 2.61 -14.72 -26.95
CA VAL A 372 3.39 -15.91 -27.34
C VAL A 372 2.49 -17.11 -27.64
N ALA A 373 1.52 -17.40 -26.78
CA ALA A 373 0.60 -18.53 -26.97
C ALA A 373 -0.21 -18.41 -28.25
N LEU A 374 -0.75 -17.22 -28.54
CA LEU A 374 -1.52 -16.98 -29.77
C LEU A 374 -0.65 -17.06 -31.03
N HIS A 375 0.59 -16.61 -30.95
CA HIS A 375 1.55 -16.75 -32.06
C HIS A 375 1.84 -18.23 -32.36
N VAL A 376 2.04 -19.06 -31.32
CA VAL A 376 2.26 -20.51 -31.48
C VAL A 376 1.06 -21.23 -32.09
N VAL A 377 -0.17 -20.79 -31.75
CA VAL A 377 -1.42 -21.36 -32.30
C VAL A 377 -1.73 -20.85 -33.72
N GLY A 378 -0.98 -19.84 -34.21
CA GLY A 378 -1.19 -19.26 -35.55
C GLY A 378 -2.31 -18.25 -35.62
N LEU A 379 -2.70 -17.63 -34.49
CA LEU A 379 -3.76 -16.63 -34.36
C LEU A 379 -3.22 -15.18 -34.27
#